data_822c1ff2cc4b2b32f95c2008b81bdb29
#
_entry.id   822c1ff2cc4b2b32f95c2008b81bdb29
#
_cell.length_a   1.000
_cell.length_b   1.000
_cell.length_c   1.000
_cell.angle_alpha   90.00
_cell.angle_beta   90.00
_cell.angle_gamma   90.00
#
_symmetry.space_group_name_H-M   'P 1'
#
loop_
_entity.id
_entity.type
_entity.pdbx_description
1 polymer ?
#
loop_
_entity_poly.entity_id
_entity_poly.type
_entity_poly.pdbx_seq_one_letter_code
_entity_poly.pdbx_strand_id
1 'polypeptide(L)'
;FYDRVYRNSWNSLTVLSLSIGQGELGCTPLQMANLAAIIANRGYYYIPHIVKTVEGRDSLDRRFYEKQYTMVDSKHFEPIIEGMWQGVNVGGTSTQARLEGYDVCGKTGTAQNPRGRDHSTFLSFAPKDNPKIAISVYVENGGFGATAALPIASLLEELYLTDTIRRPELVKRIKDMKIAYPVYDRKKKH
;
A
#
# COMPACT_ATOMS: atom_id res chain seq x y z
N PHE A 1 7.42 -5.83 24.26
CA PHE A 1 7.35 -4.46 23.71
C PHE A 1 6.33 -3.63 24.50
N TYR A 2 5.07 -4.03 24.56
CA TYR A 2 3.99 -3.26 25.19
C TYR A 2 4.22 -3.03 26.68
N ASP A 3 4.64 -4.03 27.41
CA ASP A 3 4.94 -3.89 28.85
C ASP A 3 6.05 -2.86 29.09
N ARG A 4 7.05 -2.82 28.22
CA ARG A 4 8.15 -1.86 28.29
C ARG A 4 7.71 -0.44 27.92
N VAL A 5 6.94 -0.29 26.83
CA VAL A 5 6.52 1.02 26.31
C VAL A 5 5.44 1.65 27.17
N TYR A 6 4.47 0.85 27.60
CA TYR A 6 3.31 1.33 28.37
C TYR A 6 3.42 1.05 29.88
N ARG A 7 4.56 0.52 30.36
CA ARG A 7 4.77 0.21 31.78
C ARG A 7 3.63 -0.63 32.37
N ASN A 8 3.23 -1.68 31.65
CA ASN A 8 2.09 -2.57 31.97
C ASN A 8 0.71 -1.87 31.98
N SER A 9 0.57 -0.69 31.39
CA SER A 9 -0.71 0.04 31.31
C SER A 9 -1.44 -0.14 29.97
N TRP A 10 -0.96 -0.99 29.07
CA TRP A 10 -1.67 -1.32 27.85
C TRP A 10 -2.97 -2.11 28.16
N ASN A 11 -3.99 -1.92 27.35
CA ASN A 11 -5.33 -2.46 27.61
C ASN A 11 -6.03 -2.85 26.29
N SER A 12 -7.31 -3.20 26.39
CA SER A 12 -8.13 -3.60 25.25
C SER A 12 -8.21 -2.55 24.13
N LEU A 13 -8.11 -1.26 24.45
CA LEU A 13 -8.09 -0.19 23.44
C LEU A 13 -6.81 -0.25 22.60
N THR A 14 -5.67 -0.60 23.19
CA THR A 14 -4.42 -0.83 22.48
C THR A 14 -4.58 -1.98 21.47
N VAL A 15 -5.17 -3.10 21.94
CA VAL A 15 -5.43 -4.27 21.08
C VAL A 15 -6.40 -3.91 19.95
N LEU A 16 -7.48 -3.19 20.27
CA LEU A 16 -8.46 -2.73 19.29
C LEU A 16 -7.82 -1.83 18.23
N SER A 17 -6.99 -0.86 18.66
CA SER A 17 -6.25 0.02 17.76
C SER A 17 -5.39 -0.75 16.77
N LEU A 18 -4.63 -1.73 17.26
CA LEU A 18 -3.79 -2.59 16.41
C LEU A 18 -4.62 -3.44 15.44
N SER A 19 -5.78 -3.93 15.88
CA SER A 19 -6.63 -4.80 15.05
C SER A 19 -7.20 -4.10 13.81
N ILE A 20 -7.27 -2.77 13.83
CA ILE A 20 -7.68 -1.94 12.69
C ILE A 20 -6.49 -1.33 11.92
N GLY A 21 -5.26 -1.76 12.24
CA GLY A 21 -4.05 -1.29 11.56
C GLY A 21 -3.58 0.10 12.01
N GLN A 22 -3.98 0.53 13.20
CA GLN A 22 -3.52 1.78 13.82
C GLN A 22 -2.53 1.51 14.97
N GLY A 23 -2.12 2.56 15.67
CA GLY A 23 -1.21 2.44 16.82
C GLY A 23 0.23 2.25 16.41
N GLU A 24 0.93 1.31 17.07
CA GLU A 24 2.38 1.13 16.94
C GLU A 24 2.82 0.26 15.77
N LEU A 25 1.90 -0.25 14.95
CA LEU A 25 2.24 -0.99 13.74
C LEU A 25 2.83 -0.03 12.69
N GLY A 26 4.14 0.06 12.66
CA GLY A 26 4.87 0.81 11.64
C GLY A 26 5.28 -0.08 10.47
N CYS A 27 4.81 0.26 9.27
CA CYS A 27 5.19 -0.41 8.03
C CYS A 27 5.75 0.60 7.04
N THR A 28 6.84 0.24 6.36
CA THR A 28 7.34 1.04 5.24
C THR A 28 6.47 0.81 3.99
N PRO A 29 6.43 1.77 3.04
CA PRO A 29 5.75 1.57 1.76
C PRO A 29 6.22 0.31 1.01
N LEU A 30 7.52 -0.02 1.10
CA LEU A 30 8.06 -1.24 0.49
C LEU A 30 7.50 -2.52 1.13
N GLN A 31 7.35 -2.55 2.45
CA GLN A 31 6.72 -3.69 3.15
C GLN A 31 5.25 -3.83 2.76
N MET A 32 4.54 -2.70 2.59
CA MET A 32 3.15 -2.72 2.13
C MET A 32 3.02 -3.17 0.67
N ALA A 33 3.93 -2.74 -0.22
CA ALA A 33 3.97 -3.24 -1.60
C ALA A 33 4.27 -4.75 -1.64
N ASN A 34 5.18 -5.22 -0.78
CA ASN A 34 5.47 -6.65 -0.66
C ASN A 34 4.26 -7.43 -0.11
N LEU A 35 3.50 -6.86 0.83
CA LEU A 35 2.24 -7.45 1.28
C LEU A 35 1.24 -7.59 0.13
N ALA A 36 1.09 -6.56 -0.71
CA ALA A 36 0.26 -6.64 -1.91
C ALA A 36 0.75 -7.75 -2.86
N ALA A 37 2.07 -7.90 -3.04
CA ALA A 37 2.65 -8.98 -3.84
C ALA A 37 2.41 -10.37 -3.22
N ILE A 38 2.48 -10.51 -1.90
CA ILE A 38 2.15 -11.76 -1.18
C ILE A 38 0.70 -12.15 -1.44
N ILE A 39 -0.23 -11.20 -1.32
CA ILE A 39 -1.67 -11.45 -1.57
C ILE A 39 -1.88 -11.84 -3.03
N ALA A 40 -1.33 -11.08 -3.96
CA ALA A 40 -1.40 -11.34 -5.40
C ALA A 40 -0.90 -12.74 -5.78
N ASN A 41 0.15 -13.18 -5.15
CA ASN A 41 0.81 -14.48 -5.37
C ASN A 41 0.24 -15.62 -4.49
N ARG A 42 -0.80 -15.35 -3.71
CA ARG A 42 -1.44 -16.38 -2.85
C ARG A 42 -0.49 -17.01 -1.85
N GLY A 43 0.34 -16.17 -1.23
CA GLY A 43 1.15 -16.53 -0.07
C GLY A 43 2.66 -16.68 -0.30
N TYR A 44 3.18 -16.37 -1.50
CA TYR A 44 4.63 -16.32 -1.69
C TYR A 44 5.11 -14.92 -2.14
N TYR A 45 6.39 -14.65 -1.92
CA TYR A 45 7.07 -13.42 -2.35
C TYR A 45 8.56 -13.68 -2.64
N TYR A 46 9.18 -12.73 -3.30
CA TYR A 46 10.64 -12.62 -3.40
C TYR A 46 11.13 -11.50 -2.49
N ILE A 47 12.34 -11.61 -1.96
CA ILE A 47 12.92 -10.53 -1.15
C ILE A 47 13.06 -9.29 -2.04
N PRO A 48 12.39 -8.16 -1.69
CA PRO A 48 12.46 -6.95 -2.49
C PRO A 48 13.89 -6.44 -2.62
N HIS A 49 14.32 -6.16 -3.85
CA HIS A 49 15.64 -5.61 -4.16
C HIS A 49 15.57 -4.76 -5.43
N ILE A 50 16.53 -3.84 -5.58
CA ILE A 50 16.62 -2.93 -6.73
C ILE A 50 17.78 -3.29 -7.67
N VAL A 51 18.73 -4.11 -7.19
CA VAL A 51 19.88 -4.53 -7.98
C VAL A 51 19.48 -5.67 -8.90
N LYS A 52 19.64 -5.50 -10.20
CA LYS A 52 19.34 -6.52 -11.20
C LYS A 52 20.56 -7.38 -11.52
N THR A 53 21.73 -6.74 -11.67
CA THR A 53 22.99 -7.39 -11.98
C THR A 53 24.14 -6.66 -11.29
N VAL A 54 25.23 -7.36 -11.05
CA VAL A 54 26.49 -6.80 -10.54
C VAL A 54 27.58 -7.18 -11.51
N GLU A 55 28.36 -6.21 -11.98
CA GLU A 55 29.48 -6.44 -12.88
C GLU A 55 30.50 -7.38 -12.20
N GLY A 56 31.01 -8.35 -12.96
CA GLY A 56 31.96 -9.36 -12.46
C GLY A 56 31.32 -10.47 -11.60
N ARG A 57 30.00 -10.55 -11.54
CA ARG A 57 29.28 -11.66 -10.91
C ARG A 57 28.27 -12.27 -11.88
N ASP A 58 28.24 -13.60 -11.95
CA ASP A 58 27.32 -14.33 -12.84
C ASP A 58 25.85 -14.21 -12.38
N SER A 59 25.62 -14.04 -11.09
CA SER A 59 24.28 -13.89 -10.51
C SER A 59 24.30 -13.14 -9.18
N LEU A 60 23.15 -12.61 -8.77
CA LEU A 60 22.93 -12.15 -7.40
C LEU A 60 22.83 -13.35 -6.44
N ASP A 61 22.88 -13.07 -5.14
CA ASP A 61 22.65 -14.08 -4.10
C ASP A 61 21.32 -14.81 -4.34
N ARG A 62 21.35 -16.14 -4.24
CA ARG A 62 20.23 -17.05 -4.50
C ARG A 62 18.95 -16.67 -3.74
N ARG A 63 19.08 -16.14 -2.53
CA ARG A 63 17.95 -15.67 -1.70
C ARG A 63 17.02 -14.67 -2.41
N PHE A 64 17.52 -13.91 -3.39
CA PHE A 64 16.72 -12.93 -4.13
C PHE A 64 15.88 -13.55 -5.26
N TYR A 65 16.19 -14.79 -5.65
CA TYR A 65 15.48 -15.52 -6.70
C TYR A 65 14.61 -16.66 -6.17
N GLU A 66 14.77 -17.01 -4.90
CA GLU A 66 13.98 -18.07 -4.28
C GLU A 66 12.68 -17.52 -3.73
N LYS A 67 11.60 -18.26 -3.99
CA LYS A 67 10.29 -17.97 -3.40
C LYS A 67 10.36 -18.16 -1.89
N GLN A 68 9.95 -17.13 -1.19
CA GLN A 68 9.67 -17.18 0.23
C GLN A 68 8.18 -17.41 0.43
N TYR A 69 7.79 -18.31 1.32
CA TYR A 69 6.39 -18.64 1.58
C TYR A 69 5.97 -18.14 2.95
N THR A 70 4.75 -17.63 3.02
CA THR A 70 4.10 -17.35 4.30
C THR A 70 3.63 -18.66 4.95
N MET A 71 3.34 -18.60 6.26
CA MET A 71 2.71 -19.74 6.96
C MET A 71 1.19 -19.79 6.78
N VAL A 72 0.63 -18.97 5.88
CA VAL A 72 -0.80 -18.89 5.58
C VAL A 72 -1.11 -19.78 4.39
N ASP A 73 -2.09 -20.68 4.54
CA ASP A 73 -2.56 -21.52 3.45
C ASP A 73 -3.14 -20.68 2.29
N SER A 74 -2.80 -21.05 1.06
CA SER A 74 -3.18 -20.33 -0.16
C SER A 74 -4.69 -20.10 -0.30
N LYS A 75 -5.53 -21.02 0.17
CA LYS A 75 -6.99 -20.88 0.15
C LYS A 75 -7.54 -19.66 0.89
N HIS A 76 -6.79 -19.15 1.89
CA HIS A 76 -7.20 -18.00 2.67
C HIS A 76 -6.96 -16.66 1.95
N PHE A 77 -6.19 -16.65 0.86
CA PHE A 77 -5.98 -15.45 0.06
C PHE A 77 -7.14 -15.15 -0.90
N GLU A 78 -7.84 -16.17 -1.38
CA GLU A 78 -8.92 -15.96 -2.37
C GLU A 78 -10.04 -15.03 -1.87
N PRO A 79 -10.59 -15.17 -0.64
CA PRO A 79 -11.58 -14.23 -0.14
C PRO A 79 -11.06 -12.81 -0.01
N ILE A 80 -9.76 -12.64 0.30
CA ILE A 80 -9.12 -11.31 0.41
C ILE A 80 -8.98 -10.69 -0.98
N ILE A 81 -8.51 -11.46 -1.95
CA ILE A 81 -8.37 -11.03 -3.35
C ILE A 81 -9.73 -10.61 -3.92
N GLU A 82 -10.76 -11.45 -3.68
CA GLU A 82 -12.11 -11.15 -4.10
C GLU A 82 -12.63 -9.85 -3.48
N GLY A 83 -12.45 -9.64 -2.17
CA GLY A 83 -12.83 -8.42 -1.49
C GLY A 83 -12.08 -7.19 -1.99
N MET A 84 -10.78 -7.31 -2.31
CA MET A 84 -9.99 -6.25 -2.92
C MET A 84 -10.44 -5.93 -4.34
N TRP A 85 -10.81 -6.93 -5.12
CA TRP A 85 -11.36 -6.77 -6.46
C TRP A 85 -12.71 -6.06 -6.43
N GLN A 86 -13.63 -6.52 -5.57
CA GLN A 86 -14.95 -5.90 -5.40
C GLN A 86 -14.84 -4.44 -4.93
N GLY A 87 -13.88 -4.14 -4.05
CA GLY A 87 -13.60 -2.80 -3.57
C GLY A 87 -13.28 -1.80 -4.67
N VAL A 88 -12.70 -2.29 -5.79
CA VAL A 88 -12.39 -1.48 -6.99
C VAL A 88 -13.52 -1.56 -8.02
N ASN A 89 -14.07 -2.76 -8.29
CA ASN A 89 -14.87 -2.98 -9.50
C ASN A 89 -16.38 -3.00 -9.25
N VAL A 90 -16.86 -3.20 -7.99
CA VAL A 90 -18.29 -3.40 -7.69
C VAL A 90 -18.90 -2.28 -6.85
N GLY A 91 -18.20 -1.15 -6.61
CA GLY A 91 -18.79 -0.01 -5.89
C GLY A 91 -18.25 0.20 -4.47
N GLY A 92 -17.05 -0.30 -4.16
CA GLY A 92 -16.36 -0.04 -2.90
C GLY A 92 -15.67 1.33 -2.85
N THR A 93 -14.83 1.53 -1.84
CA THR A 93 -14.11 2.79 -1.59
C THR A 93 -12.96 3.07 -2.58
N SER A 94 -12.66 2.12 -3.47
CA SER A 94 -11.51 2.16 -4.37
C SER A 94 -11.91 2.25 -5.84
N THR A 95 -13.15 2.61 -6.18
CA THR A 95 -13.68 2.60 -7.56
C THR A 95 -12.91 3.50 -8.54
N GLN A 96 -12.27 4.56 -8.05
CA GLN A 96 -11.42 5.43 -8.88
C GLN A 96 -10.14 4.73 -9.38
N ALA A 97 -9.77 3.56 -8.81
CA ALA A 97 -8.65 2.75 -9.28
C ALA A 97 -9.02 1.83 -10.46
N ARG A 98 -10.29 1.81 -10.87
CA ARG A 98 -10.74 0.98 -11.99
C ARG A 98 -9.99 1.32 -13.28
N LEU A 99 -9.49 0.30 -13.95
CA LEU A 99 -8.85 0.40 -15.26
C LEU A 99 -9.61 -0.45 -16.28
N GLU A 100 -9.92 0.15 -17.43
CA GLU A 100 -10.58 -0.57 -18.50
C GLU A 100 -9.69 -1.70 -19.03
N GLY A 101 -10.25 -2.90 -19.12
CA GLY A 101 -9.54 -4.09 -19.59
C GLY A 101 -8.66 -4.78 -18.54
N TYR A 102 -8.62 -4.30 -17.31
CA TYR A 102 -7.81 -4.89 -16.23
C TYR A 102 -8.60 -5.03 -14.92
N ASP A 103 -8.54 -6.22 -14.35
CA ASP A 103 -9.08 -6.47 -13.02
C ASP A 103 -8.09 -6.01 -11.95
N VAL A 104 -8.26 -4.79 -11.47
CA VAL A 104 -7.46 -4.23 -10.38
C VAL A 104 -8.01 -4.70 -9.04
N CYS A 105 -7.14 -5.15 -8.15
CA CYS A 105 -7.42 -5.46 -6.76
C CYS A 105 -6.77 -4.41 -5.86
N GLY A 106 -7.55 -3.70 -5.03
CA GLY A 106 -6.99 -2.63 -4.23
C GLY A 106 -7.73 -2.37 -2.92
N LYS A 107 -7.01 -1.75 -1.98
CA LYS A 107 -7.55 -1.34 -0.69
C LYS A 107 -7.02 0.03 -0.28
N THR A 108 -7.96 0.95 -0.01
CA THR A 108 -7.64 2.24 0.61
C THR A 108 -7.36 2.06 2.10
N GLY A 109 -6.46 2.87 2.61
CA GLY A 109 -6.23 3.03 4.03
C GLY A 109 -6.12 4.51 4.40
N THR A 110 -6.33 4.80 5.67
CA THR A 110 -6.17 6.14 6.23
C THR A 110 -5.47 5.97 7.58
N ALA A 111 -4.23 6.42 7.68
CA ALA A 111 -3.50 6.39 8.93
C ALA A 111 -3.74 7.71 9.68
N GLN A 112 -4.28 7.62 10.88
CA GLN A 112 -4.59 8.78 11.70
C GLN A 112 -3.32 9.55 12.09
N ASN A 113 -3.40 10.88 11.99
CA ASN A 113 -2.32 11.77 12.36
C ASN A 113 -2.77 12.81 13.40
N PRO A 114 -2.43 12.64 14.67
CA PRO A 114 -2.85 13.55 15.72
C PRO A 114 -2.25 14.98 15.61
N ARG A 115 -1.28 15.18 14.71
CA ARG A 115 -0.58 16.45 14.52
C ARG A 115 -0.85 17.15 13.19
N GLY A 116 -1.83 16.64 12.41
CA GLY A 116 -2.13 17.19 11.09
C GLY A 116 -3.30 16.48 10.44
N ARG A 117 -3.37 16.57 9.13
CA ARG A 117 -4.34 15.75 8.37
C ARG A 117 -3.87 14.29 8.37
N ASP A 118 -4.80 13.37 8.31
CA ASP A 118 -4.53 11.95 8.19
C ASP A 118 -3.65 11.65 6.97
N HIS A 119 -2.94 10.54 7.01
CA HIS A 119 -2.10 10.09 5.91
C HIS A 119 -2.91 9.20 4.98
N SER A 120 -2.87 9.54 3.69
CA SER A 120 -3.54 8.77 2.63
C SER A 120 -2.68 7.58 2.25
N THR A 121 -3.26 6.38 2.22
CA THR A 121 -2.55 5.16 1.80
C THR A 121 -3.43 4.34 0.88
N PHE A 122 -2.79 3.70 -0.09
CA PHE A 122 -3.44 2.76 -0.98
C PHE A 122 -2.44 1.66 -1.35
N LEU A 123 -2.92 0.44 -1.33
CA LEU A 123 -2.17 -0.71 -1.84
C LEU A 123 -3.03 -1.46 -2.85
N SER A 124 -2.39 -1.96 -3.89
CA SER A 124 -3.07 -2.66 -4.97
C SER A 124 -2.14 -3.59 -5.74
N PHE A 125 -2.73 -4.42 -6.54
CA PHE A 125 -2.05 -5.20 -7.56
C PHE A 125 -2.97 -5.43 -8.76
N ALA A 126 -2.39 -5.67 -9.92
CA ALA A 126 -3.11 -5.91 -11.15
C ALA A 126 -2.28 -6.74 -12.15
N PRO A 127 -2.95 -7.51 -13.04
CA PRO A 127 -4.34 -7.97 -12.97
C PRO A 127 -4.61 -8.91 -11.78
N LYS A 128 -5.88 -9.15 -11.45
CA LYS A 128 -6.32 -10.12 -10.43
C LYS A 128 -5.74 -11.51 -10.68
N ASP A 129 -5.88 -11.95 -11.93
CA ASP A 129 -5.28 -13.18 -12.41
C ASP A 129 -3.98 -12.87 -13.15
N ASN A 130 -2.94 -13.67 -12.90
CA ASN A 130 -1.59 -13.45 -13.43
C ASN A 130 -1.05 -12.03 -13.18
N PRO A 131 -0.93 -11.61 -11.91
CA PRO A 131 -0.54 -10.26 -11.52
C PRO A 131 0.83 -9.87 -12.07
N LYS A 132 0.95 -8.61 -12.53
CA LYS A 132 2.16 -8.06 -13.15
C LYS A 132 2.81 -6.98 -12.31
N ILE A 133 2.02 -6.30 -11.48
CA ILE A 133 2.48 -5.20 -10.63
C ILE A 133 1.78 -5.28 -9.28
N ALA A 134 2.52 -5.01 -8.23
CA ALA A 134 2.00 -4.72 -6.90
C ALA A 134 2.55 -3.36 -6.46
N ILE A 135 1.70 -2.51 -5.93
CA ILE A 135 2.05 -1.13 -5.61
C ILE A 135 1.52 -0.73 -4.23
N SER A 136 2.28 0.12 -3.56
CA SER A 136 1.81 0.83 -2.37
C SER A 136 2.19 2.29 -2.47
N VAL A 137 1.22 3.16 -2.25
CA VAL A 137 1.41 4.60 -2.21
C VAL A 137 1.02 5.12 -0.84
N TYR A 138 1.89 5.94 -0.27
CA TYR A 138 1.68 6.63 0.99
C TYR A 138 1.91 8.12 0.80
N VAL A 139 0.92 8.94 1.18
CA VAL A 139 1.00 10.40 1.07
C VAL A 139 0.75 11.00 2.44
N GLU A 140 1.80 11.56 3.03
CA GLU A 140 1.70 12.25 4.31
C GLU A 140 0.73 13.43 4.22
N ASN A 141 -0.15 13.56 5.21
CA ASN A 141 -1.18 14.59 5.28
C ASN A 141 -2.12 14.63 4.04
N GLY A 142 -2.19 13.54 3.29
CA GLY A 142 -2.99 13.41 2.07
C GLY A 142 -4.49 13.23 2.32
N GLY A 143 -4.92 13.08 3.58
CA GLY A 143 -6.31 12.82 3.95
C GLY A 143 -6.72 11.36 3.74
N PHE A 144 -7.93 11.12 3.26
CA PHE A 144 -8.40 9.77 3.01
C PHE A 144 -7.63 9.07 1.88
N GLY A 145 -7.52 7.74 1.94
CA GLY A 145 -6.81 6.93 0.95
C GLY A 145 -7.25 7.19 -0.49
N ALA A 146 -8.54 7.39 -0.72
CA ALA A 146 -9.10 7.71 -2.03
C ALA A 146 -8.78 9.15 -2.51
N THR A 147 -8.27 10.03 -1.64
CA THR A 147 -8.04 11.44 -1.99
C THR A 147 -6.73 11.63 -2.75
N ALA A 148 -5.65 11.05 -2.26
CA ALA A 148 -4.30 11.28 -2.80
C ALA A 148 -3.60 9.97 -3.23
N ALA A 149 -3.51 8.96 -2.36
CA ALA A 149 -2.73 7.76 -2.65
C ALA A 149 -3.32 6.92 -3.79
N LEU A 150 -4.63 6.68 -3.78
CA LEU A 150 -5.30 5.87 -4.78
C LEU A 150 -5.15 6.44 -6.21
N PRO A 151 -5.43 7.72 -6.49
CA PRO A 151 -5.29 8.26 -7.85
C PRO A 151 -3.84 8.20 -8.35
N ILE A 152 -2.84 8.37 -7.49
CA ILE A 152 -1.43 8.23 -7.85
C ILE A 152 -1.13 6.78 -8.24
N ALA A 153 -1.51 5.81 -7.38
CA ALA A 153 -1.30 4.39 -7.65
C ALA A 153 -1.97 3.96 -8.95
N SER A 154 -3.22 4.37 -9.16
CA SER A 154 -4.00 4.04 -10.35
C SER A 154 -3.37 4.54 -11.65
N LEU A 155 -2.74 5.73 -11.66
CA LEU A 155 -2.01 6.24 -12.81
C LEU A 155 -0.71 5.46 -13.06
N LEU A 156 -0.01 5.06 -12.00
CA LEU A 156 1.21 4.25 -12.12
C LEU A 156 0.90 2.84 -12.63
N GLU A 157 -0.20 2.24 -12.18
CA GLU A 157 -0.68 0.95 -12.71
C GLU A 157 -1.08 1.05 -14.18
N GLU A 158 -1.84 2.09 -14.55
CA GLU A 158 -2.21 2.35 -15.94
C GLU A 158 -0.97 2.47 -16.83
N LEU A 159 -0.01 3.29 -16.42
CA LEU A 159 1.24 3.49 -17.16
C LEU A 159 2.01 2.16 -17.32
N TYR A 160 2.14 1.39 -16.26
CA TYR A 160 2.87 0.11 -16.28
C TYR A 160 2.20 -0.94 -17.17
N LEU A 161 0.87 -1.02 -17.15
CA LEU A 161 0.11 -2.04 -17.86
C LEU A 161 -0.17 -1.70 -19.32
N THR A 162 -0.17 -0.40 -19.68
CA THR A 162 -0.57 0.08 -21.01
C THR A 162 0.46 0.95 -21.70
N ASP A 163 1.61 1.22 -21.08
CA ASP A 163 2.67 2.14 -21.51
C ASP A 163 2.20 3.57 -21.77
N THR A 164 0.96 3.89 -21.39
CA THR A 164 0.36 5.22 -21.63
C THR A 164 -0.57 5.62 -20.48
N ILE A 165 -0.75 6.93 -20.28
CA ILE A 165 -1.77 7.46 -19.38
C ILE A 165 -2.89 8.07 -20.23
N ARG A 166 -4.09 7.52 -20.10
CA ARG A 166 -5.29 7.94 -20.85
C ARG A 166 -6.20 8.89 -20.07
N ARG A 167 -5.79 9.26 -18.82
CA ARG A 167 -6.55 10.11 -17.90
C ARG A 167 -5.81 11.42 -17.56
N PRO A 168 -5.62 12.34 -18.55
CA PRO A 168 -4.85 13.57 -18.33
C PRO A 168 -5.47 14.51 -17.29
N GLU A 169 -6.78 14.49 -17.12
CA GLU A 169 -7.49 15.25 -16.09
C GLU A 169 -7.14 14.76 -14.66
N LEU A 170 -6.90 13.45 -14.49
CA LEU A 170 -6.45 12.90 -13.23
C LEU A 170 -5.01 13.31 -12.92
N VAL A 171 -4.14 13.31 -13.94
CA VAL A 171 -2.76 13.81 -13.83
C VAL A 171 -2.77 15.28 -13.40
N LYS A 172 -3.61 16.12 -14.03
CA LYS A 172 -3.75 17.53 -13.68
C LYS A 172 -4.22 17.68 -12.22
N ARG A 173 -5.27 16.94 -11.81
CA ARG A 173 -5.77 16.96 -10.45
C ARG A 173 -4.68 16.65 -9.42
N ILE A 174 -3.84 15.66 -9.69
CA ILE A 174 -2.75 15.27 -8.80
C ILE A 174 -1.67 16.35 -8.75
N LYS A 175 -1.28 16.93 -9.87
CA LYS A 175 -0.28 18.00 -9.93
C LYS A 175 -0.75 19.27 -9.22
N ASP A 176 -2.04 19.58 -9.31
CA ASP A 176 -2.65 20.75 -8.66
C ASP A 176 -2.99 20.53 -7.18
N MET A 177 -2.83 19.29 -6.69
CA MET A 177 -3.17 18.94 -5.32
C MET A 177 -2.25 19.64 -4.33
N LYS A 178 -2.86 20.40 -3.41
CA LYS A 178 -2.13 21.04 -2.31
C LYS A 178 -2.20 20.17 -1.05
N ILE A 179 -1.03 19.72 -0.60
CA ILE A 179 -0.89 19.01 0.66
C ILE A 179 -0.47 20.04 1.73
N ALA A 180 -1.33 20.24 2.72
CA ALA A 180 -1.03 21.13 3.83
C ALA A 180 -0.14 20.40 4.84
N TYR A 181 1.11 20.78 4.95
CA TYR A 181 1.98 20.34 6.03
C TYR A 181 1.71 21.16 7.30
N PRO A 182 1.64 20.54 8.48
CA PRO A 182 1.57 21.29 9.72
C PRO A 182 2.82 22.16 9.83
N VAL A 183 2.62 23.46 10.00
CA VAL A 183 3.72 24.38 10.32
C VAL A 183 4.16 24.06 11.75
N TYR A 184 5.30 23.42 11.91
CA TYR A 184 5.90 23.21 13.22
C TYR A 184 6.38 24.55 13.78
N ASP A 185 5.55 25.16 14.61
CA ASP A 185 5.97 26.31 15.40
C ASP A 185 6.95 25.83 16.49
N ARG A 186 8.24 25.96 16.20
CA ARG A 186 9.32 25.58 17.14
C ARG A 186 9.29 26.38 18.44
N LYS A 187 8.47 27.42 18.54
CA LYS A 187 8.38 28.32 19.72
C LYS A 187 7.36 27.86 20.77
N LYS A 188 6.56 26.85 20.51
CA LYS A 188 5.64 26.26 21.51
C LYS A 188 6.24 24.99 22.13
N LYS A 189 7.39 25.13 22.79
CA LYS A 189 7.80 24.24 23.86
C LYS A 189 7.41 24.91 25.19
N HIS A 190 6.34 24.46 25.77
CA HIS A 190 6.08 24.60 27.20
C HIS A 190 5.96 23.22 27.81
#